data_f4b055fddae7d466c756722485eee79b
#
_entry.id   f4b055fddae7d466c756722485eee79b
#
_cell.length_a   1.000
_cell.length_b   1.000
_cell.length_c   1.000
_cell.angle_alpha   90.00
_cell.angle_beta   90.00
_cell.angle_gamma   90.00
#
_symmetry.space_group_name_H-M   'P 1'
#
loop_
_entity.id
_entity.type
_entity.pdbx_description
1 polymer ?
#
loop_
_entity_poly.entity_id
_entity_poly.type
_entity_poly.pdbx_seq_one_letter_code
_entity_poly.pdbx_strand_id
1 'polypeptide(L)'
;MTFSWSTTGTLSIASMDAALSVDTFPTGFQSALGRPPKIEIESLPLEAPVIKAVTLRIPRVVPKIISFTFPEAPTWGQPKAPVPPKPPTLSAGFVESPAETASATPAEGDAPKPEPRKLTRIKPPGDIIKLEDRLYYVLQPPLETLVRSDSLQFPFEPFPYQFAGVAFLYPRYAAILADEMGLGKTMQSITAVRMLVRSGEIRSCLLVCPKPLVTNWKREFSLWAPEIPVTIIEGDQARRRWQWTEANTPVRIANYELLMRDRDLLERSADGKPGLHFDLVMLDEAQRIKNINNTTSEIVRGISRSRQWALTGTPIENSPDDLVGIFEFLSPGYLRTGMTAKQMGELAGDYILRRTKEMVLTDMPPKLFRDAEIELSPQQQATYEMAENEGVMHLNEMGEQVTIQHVFELVLRLKQICNFDPLTGASSKLERLVADMEEIAASGKKAIVFSQWVHALHKMMPALERFGPLQYHGQIPSAKRDPILKEFKENPKRHMILMSYGAGSVGLNLQFCEYVFLFDRWWNPAIEDQAINRAHRIGAKGAVTVTRMLAMGTIEERINQVLEHKRDIFNTVMEQTGAPGSLGLSQADIFGLFNLRTPKGPIKAAA
;
A
#
# COMPACT_ATOMS: atom_id res chain seq x y z
N MET A 1 39.71 12.56 16.67
CA MET A 1 39.42 11.94 17.98
C MET A 1 40.07 10.58 18.01
N THR A 2 41.13 10.45 18.80
CA THR A 2 41.79 9.15 19.02
C THR A 2 41.33 8.63 20.37
N PHE A 3 40.66 7.48 20.37
CA PHE A 3 40.24 6.80 21.61
C PHE A 3 41.30 5.79 22.00
N SER A 4 41.82 5.88 23.23
CA SER A 4 42.66 4.84 23.83
C SER A 4 41.91 4.17 24.97
N TRP A 5 41.87 2.84 24.97
CA TRP A 5 41.31 2.05 26.07
C TRP A 5 42.42 1.65 27.04
N SER A 6 42.21 1.93 28.32
CA SER A 6 43.05 1.34 29.36
C SER A 6 42.33 0.12 29.95
N THR A 7 43.09 -0.85 30.39
CA THR A 7 42.62 -2.13 30.96
C THR A 7 41.79 -1.99 32.25
N THR A 8 41.55 -0.79 32.75
CA THR A 8 40.80 -0.50 33.98
C THR A 8 39.42 0.10 33.74
N GLY A 9 38.99 0.29 32.51
CA GLY A 9 37.59 0.67 32.18
C GLY A 9 37.20 2.10 32.61
N THR A 10 38.11 3.03 32.73
CA THR A 10 37.85 4.44 32.98
C THR A 10 38.06 5.26 31.73
N LEU A 11 37.02 5.98 31.29
CA LEU A 11 37.10 6.94 30.19
C LEU A 11 37.57 8.29 30.74
N SER A 12 38.73 8.77 30.33
CA SER A 12 39.15 10.15 30.59
C SER A 12 38.92 11.00 29.34
N ILE A 13 38.19 12.08 29.49
CA ILE A 13 38.02 13.10 28.46
C ILE A 13 39.09 14.14 28.69
N ALA A 14 40.10 14.20 27.81
CA ALA A 14 41.04 15.28 27.80
C ALA A 14 40.39 16.56 27.24
N SER A 15 40.61 17.69 27.89
CA SER A 15 40.11 19.00 27.50
C SER A 15 40.49 19.34 26.06
N MET A 16 39.50 19.70 25.24
CA MET A 16 39.70 20.23 23.91
C MET A 16 39.96 21.75 24.02
N ASP A 17 41.20 22.17 23.90
CA ASP A 17 41.50 23.51 23.38
C ASP A 17 41.47 23.41 21.84
N ALA A 18 40.29 23.62 21.26
CA ALA A 18 40.15 23.77 19.82
C ALA A 18 40.19 25.26 19.48
N ALA A 19 41.38 25.75 19.09
CA ALA A 19 41.47 26.99 18.35
C ALA A 19 40.82 26.77 16.96
N LEU A 20 39.65 27.37 16.72
CA LEU A 20 39.06 27.47 15.41
C LEU A 20 39.93 28.41 14.55
N SER A 21 40.73 27.84 13.64
CA SER A 21 41.33 28.60 12.55
C SER A 21 40.26 28.90 11.50
N VAL A 22 39.94 30.17 11.35
CA VAL A 22 39.11 30.64 10.24
C VAL A 22 40.00 30.78 9.03
N ASP A 23 39.93 29.85 8.09
CA ASP A 23 40.55 29.98 6.78
C ASP A 23 39.86 31.11 6.01
N THR A 24 40.63 32.19 5.76
CA THR A 24 40.22 33.30 4.91
C THR A 24 40.13 32.85 3.45
N PHE A 25 38.94 32.95 2.87
CA PHE A 25 38.73 32.80 1.43
C PHE A 25 39.55 33.82 0.62
N PRO A 26 40.11 33.45 -0.54
CA PRO A 26 40.91 34.37 -1.33
C PRO A 26 40.04 35.53 -1.88
N THR A 27 40.61 36.72 -1.73
CA THR A 27 40.09 38.01 -2.15
C THR A 27 39.86 38.06 -3.66
N GLY A 28 38.62 37.88 -4.11
CA GLY A 28 38.24 37.98 -5.51
C GLY A 28 36.78 38.44 -5.77
N PHE A 29 35.96 38.64 -4.72
CA PHE A 29 34.57 39.00 -4.85
C PHE A 29 34.19 40.27 -4.04
N GLN A 30 34.88 41.36 -4.26
CA GLN A 30 34.62 42.64 -3.57
C GLN A 30 34.06 43.72 -4.47
N SER A 31 33.12 43.48 -5.36
CA SER A 31 32.56 44.61 -6.12
C SER A 31 31.04 44.59 -6.41
N ALA A 32 30.26 43.72 -5.80
CA ALA A 32 28.82 43.68 -6.15
C ALA A 32 27.82 43.66 -4.99
N LEU A 33 28.24 43.69 -3.73
CA LEU A 33 27.30 43.76 -2.60
C LEU A 33 27.73 44.82 -1.60
N GLY A 34 26.80 45.75 -1.31
CA GLY A 34 27.00 46.83 -0.33
C GLY A 34 27.39 46.29 1.06
N ARG A 35 28.03 47.17 1.85
CA ARG A 35 28.59 46.86 3.19
C ARG A 35 27.67 45.92 3.98
N PRO A 36 28.20 44.80 4.51
CA PRO A 36 27.40 43.94 5.38
C PRO A 36 27.02 44.71 6.67
N PRO A 37 25.83 44.46 7.21
CA PRO A 37 25.44 45.04 8.48
C PRO A 37 26.38 44.56 9.57
N LYS A 38 26.81 45.51 10.47
CA LYS A 38 27.53 45.16 11.68
C LYS A 38 26.61 44.29 12.55
N ILE A 39 26.96 43.04 12.71
CA ILE A 39 26.30 42.17 13.69
C ILE A 39 27.08 42.33 14.98
N GLU A 40 26.49 42.97 15.96
CA GLU A 40 26.99 42.94 17.36
C GLU A 40 26.52 41.64 17.98
N ILE A 41 27.45 40.73 18.26
CA ILE A 41 27.18 39.47 18.98
C ILE A 41 27.35 39.77 20.47
N GLU A 42 26.22 39.89 21.19
CA GLU A 42 26.26 39.84 22.66
C GLU A 42 26.59 38.40 23.07
N SER A 43 27.73 38.21 23.70
CA SER A 43 28.08 36.95 24.33
C SER A 43 27.29 36.78 25.64
N LEU A 44 26.29 35.91 25.62
CA LEU A 44 25.68 35.41 26.85
C LEU A 44 26.60 34.40 27.52
N PRO A 45 26.96 34.57 28.80
CA PRO A 45 27.69 33.59 29.54
C PRO A 45 26.85 32.33 29.70
N LEU A 46 27.23 31.25 29.03
CA LEU A 46 26.66 29.93 29.27
C LEU A 46 27.31 29.37 30.55
N GLU A 47 26.56 29.31 31.65
CA GLU A 47 26.98 28.53 32.82
C GLU A 47 27.16 27.06 32.39
N ALA A 48 28.35 26.52 32.58
CA ALA A 48 28.64 25.12 32.28
C ALA A 48 27.76 24.21 33.15
N PRO A 49 27.04 23.25 32.57
CA PRO A 49 26.24 22.33 33.36
C PRO A 49 27.13 21.50 34.28
N VAL A 50 26.79 21.47 35.57
CA VAL A 50 27.48 20.63 36.55
C VAL A 50 27.14 19.17 36.23
N ILE A 51 28.07 18.47 35.60
CA ILE A 51 27.95 17.04 35.30
C ILE A 51 28.15 16.27 36.59
N LYS A 52 27.10 15.72 37.16
CA LYS A 52 27.20 14.71 38.24
C LYS A 52 27.56 13.36 37.59
N ALA A 53 28.76 12.91 37.81
CA ALA A 53 29.17 11.55 37.41
C ALA A 53 28.37 10.53 38.26
N VAL A 54 27.50 9.75 37.58
CA VAL A 54 26.80 8.62 38.22
C VAL A 54 27.63 7.36 37.91
N THR A 55 28.23 6.75 38.95
CA THR A 55 28.94 5.48 38.79
C THR A 55 27.93 4.33 38.81
N LEU A 56 27.65 3.77 37.66
CA LEU A 56 26.84 2.56 37.55
C LEU A 56 27.72 1.33 37.80
N ARG A 57 27.49 0.64 38.89
CA ARG A 57 28.07 -0.72 39.12
C ARG A 57 27.19 -1.73 38.39
N ILE A 58 27.63 -2.19 37.23
CA ILE A 58 26.99 -3.30 36.52
C ILE A 58 27.47 -4.61 37.17
N PRO A 59 26.60 -5.42 37.76
CA PRO A 59 27.01 -6.70 38.27
C PRO A 59 27.48 -7.60 37.13
N ARG A 60 28.66 -8.19 37.28
CA ARG A 60 29.17 -9.19 36.33
C ARG A 60 28.25 -10.39 36.36
N VAL A 61 27.45 -10.55 35.28
CA VAL A 61 26.73 -11.80 35.05
C VAL A 61 27.73 -12.81 34.53
N VAL A 62 28.08 -13.77 35.38
CA VAL A 62 28.88 -14.92 34.97
C VAL A 62 27.96 -15.85 34.19
N PRO A 63 28.19 -16.05 32.88
CA PRO A 63 27.34 -16.95 32.11
C PRO A 63 27.48 -18.37 32.67
N LYS A 64 26.36 -18.97 33.04
CA LYS A 64 26.30 -20.37 33.44
C LYS A 64 26.35 -21.21 32.17
N ILE A 65 27.52 -21.73 31.85
CA ILE A 65 27.68 -22.64 30.70
C ILE A 65 27.08 -23.97 31.12
N ILE A 66 25.94 -24.32 30.52
CA ILE A 66 25.34 -25.65 30.66
C ILE A 66 25.88 -26.47 29.48
N SER A 67 26.84 -27.35 29.73
CA SER A 67 27.30 -28.32 28.72
C SER A 67 26.37 -29.54 28.78
N PHE A 68 25.78 -29.84 27.62
CA PHE A 68 25.05 -31.11 27.45
C PHE A 68 25.99 -32.11 26.79
N THR A 69 26.20 -33.24 27.45
CA THR A 69 26.78 -34.43 26.82
C THR A 69 25.63 -35.16 26.14
N PHE A 70 25.66 -35.22 24.81
CA PHE A 70 24.74 -36.07 24.08
C PHE A 70 25.12 -37.55 24.36
N PRO A 71 24.16 -38.43 24.65
CA PRO A 71 24.44 -39.87 24.66
C PRO A 71 24.93 -40.26 23.27
N GLU A 72 25.87 -41.23 23.21
CA GLU A 72 26.41 -41.71 21.94
C GLU A 72 25.30 -41.96 20.92
N ALA A 73 25.45 -41.42 19.72
CA ALA A 73 24.46 -41.57 18.66
C ALA A 73 24.25 -43.08 18.39
N PRO A 74 23.00 -43.57 18.31
CA PRO A 74 22.74 -44.92 17.95
C PRO A 74 23.41 -45.24 16.62
N THR A 75 24.21 -46.31 16.56
CA THR A 75 24.87 -46.76 15.36
C THR A 75 23.81 -47.28 14.37
N TRP A 76 23.25 -46.36 13.59
CA TRP A 76 22.49 -46.72 12.41
C TRP A 76 23.49 -47.30 11.40
N GLY A 77 23.28 -48.53 11.00
CA GLY A 77 24.11 -49.20 9.99
C GLY A 77 24.27 -48.26 8.79
N GLN A 78 25.51 -47.90 8.48
CA GLN A 78 25.81 -47.05 7.34
C GLN A 78 25.22 -47.68 6.07
N PRO A 79 24.36 -46.98 5.33
CA PRO A 79 23.95 -47.45 4.01
C PRO A 79 25.22 -47.53 3.17
N LYS A 80 25.49 -48.73 2.61
CA LYS A 80 26.59 -48.91 1.65
C LYS A 80 26.43 -47.88 0.56
N ALA A 81 27.43 -47.02 0.39
CA ALA A 81 27.48 -46.06 -0.68
C ALA A 81 27.29 -46.77 -2.04
N PRO A 82 26.41 -46.31 -2.91
CA PRO A 82 26.27 -46.87 -4.25
C PRO A 82 27.60 -46.70 -4.99
N VAL A 83 28.11 -47.80 -5.55
CA VAL A 83 29.32 -47.80 -6.36
C VAL A 83 29.07 -46.88 -7.56
N PRO A 84 29.92 -45.86 -7.82
CA PRO A 84 29.72 -44.99 -8.98
C PRO A 84 29.85 -45.82 -10.27
N PRO A 85 29.00 -45.59 -11.27
CA PRO A 85 29.13 -46.26 -12.56
C PRO A 85 30.47 -45.87 -13.22
N LYS A 86 31.18 -46.84 -13.77
CA LYS A 86 32.41 -46.64 -14.53
C LYS A 86 32.14 -45.63 -15.66
N PRO A 87 33.03 -44.65 -15.88
CA PRO A 87 32.89 -43.74 -17.02
C PRO A 87 32.99 -44.51 -18.34
N PRO A 88 32.19 -44.19 -19.37
CA PRO A 88 32.32 -44.81 -20.68
C PRO A 88 33.67 -44.41 -21.29
N THR A 89 34.38 -45.42 -21.76
CA THR A 89 35.62 -45.28 -22.54
C THR A 89 35.28 -44.61 -23.88
N LEU A 90 35.78 -43.42 -24.09
CA LEU A 90 35.78 -42.75 -25.38
C LEU A 90 36.83 -43.42 -26.28
N SER A 91 36.39 -44.18 -27.25
CA SER A 91 37.24 -44.58 -28.39
C SER A 91 37.23 -43.44 -29.42
N ALA A 92 38.40 -42.87 -29.63
CA ALA A 92 38.63 -41.92 -30.70
C ALA A 92 38.56 -42.66 -32.06
N GLY A 93 37.67 -42.16 -32.91
CA GLY A 93 37.61 -42.57 -34.31
C GLY A 93 37.35 -41.33 -35.16
N PHE A 94 38.43 -40.79 -35.69
CA PHE A 94 38.41 -39.86 -36.81
C PHE A 94 37.92 -40.59 -38.05
N VAL A 95 36.92 -40.08 -38.78
CA VAL A 95 36.78 -40.30 -40.22
C VAL A 95 36.23 -39.01 -40.86
N GLU A 96 36.96 -38.65 -41.91
CA GLU A 96 36.79 -37.49 -42.78
C GLU A 96 35.47 -37.52 -43.58
N SER A 97 35.05 -36.34 -43.96
CA SER A 97 34.07 -36.11 -45.03
C SER A 97 34.60 -36.54 -46.42
N PRO A 98 33.72 -36.87 -47.38
CA PRO A 98 33.72 -36.03 -48.58
C PRO A 98 32.31 -35.58 -49.04
N ALA A 99 32.36 -34.48 -49.76
CA ALA A 99 31.27 -33.89 -50.50
C ALA A 99 30.98 -34.68 -51.79
N GLU A 100 29.74 -34.64 -52.26
CA GLU A 100 29.36 -34.29 -53.64
C GLU A 100 27.97 -34.80 -54.04
N THR A 101 27.18 -33.85 -54.46
CA THR A 101 26.34 -33.70 -55.66
C THR A 101 25.15 -34.64 -55.98
N ALA A 102 24.09 -33.90 -56.30
CA ALA A 102 23.16 -34.04 -57.43
C ALA A 102 21.81 -34.75 -57.26
N SER A 103 20.80 -33.89 -57.32
CA SER A 103 19.54 -33.98 -58.11
C SER A 103 18.77 -35.30 -58.20
N ALA A 104 17.50 -35.24 -57.77
CA ALA A 104 16.31 -35.62 -58.55
C ALA A 104 15.00 -35.41 -57.74
N THR A 105 14.06 -34.68 -58.27
CA THR A 105 12.62 -34.60 -57.97
C THR A 105 11.87 -35.66 -58.80
N PRO A 106 10.54 -35.88 -58.64
CA PRO A 106 9.68 -35.99 -57.44
C PRO A 106 8.85 -37.28 -57.42
N ALA A 107 8.25 -37.62 -56.28
CA ALA A 107 7.05 -38.46 -56.26
C ALA A 107 6.12 -38.03 -55.13
N GLU A 108 4.89 -37.76 -55.51
CA GLU A 108 3.75 -37.55 -54.63
C GLU A 108 3.53 -38.74 -53.70
N GLY A 109 3.34 -38.46 -52.41
CA GLY A 109 2.97 -39.46 -51.44
C GLY A 109 2.57 -38.84 -50.14
N ASP A 110 1.28 -38.89 -49.83
CA ASP A 110 0.58 -38.75 -48.57
C ASP A 110 1.31 -38.01 -47.42
N ALA A 111 0.82 -36.81 -47.11
CA ALA A 111 1.19 -36.05 -45.92
C ALA A 111 0.70 -36.81 -44.64
N PRO A 112 1.59 -37.13 -43.70
CA PRO A 112 1.18 -37.66 -42.41
C PRO A 112 0.47 -36.56 -41.64
N LYS A 113 -0.72 -36.89 -41.07
CA LYS A 113 -1.44 -36.05 -40.10
C LYS A 113 -0.45 -35.62 -39.03
N PRO A 114 -0.46 -34.32 -38.64
CA PRO A 114 0.39 -33.84 -37.55
C PRO A 114 -0.04 -34.53 -36.25
N GLU A 115 0.87 -35.28 -35.64
CA GLU A 115 0.72 -35.77 -34.28
C GLU A 115 0.47 -34.56 -33.34
N PRO A 116 -0.42 -34.69 -32.34
CA PRO A 116 -0.64 -33.63 -31.39
C PRO A 116 0.71 -33.34 -30.69
N ARG A 117 1.26 -32.16 -30.93
CA ARG A 117 2.45 -31.67 -30.23
C ARG A 117 2.13 -31.80 -28.73
N LYS A 118 2.82 -32.71 -28.04
CA LYS A 118 2.86 -32.75 -26.58
C LYS A 118 3.21 -31.34 -26.15
N LEU A 119 2.26 -30.68 -25.52
CA LEU A 119 2.48 -29.39 -24.86
C LEU A 119 3.67 -29.60 -23.92
N THR A 120 4.85 -29.17 -24.34
CA THR A 120 6.02 -29.10 -23.48
C THR A 120 5.60 -28.28 -22.28
N ARG A 121 5.77 -28.84 -21.08
CA ARG A 121 5.57 -28.14 -19.81
C ARG A 121 6.11 -26.73 -19.99
N ILE A 122 5.23 -25.75 -19.88
CA ILE A 122 5.62 -24.34 -19.81
C ILE A 122 6.68 -24.29 -18.73
N LYS A 123 7.91 -23.93 -19.08
CA LYS A 123 8.92 -23.63 -18.06
C LYS A 123 8.29 -22.58 -17.16
N PRO A 124 8.23 -22.83 -15.84
CA PRO A 124 7.76 -21.80 -14.94
C PRO A 124 8.59 -20.55 -15.19
N PRO A 125 7.97 -19.35 -15.06
CA PRO A 125 8.69 -18.08 -15.19
C PRO A 125 9.94 -18.12 -14.33
N GLY A 126 11.02 -17.47 -14.75
CA GLY A 126 12.33 -17.51 -14.09
C GLY A 126 12.38 -16.99 -12.64
N ASP A 127 11.27 -16.43 -12.16
CA ASP A 127 11.07 -15.90 -10.80
C ASP A 127 10.53 -16.91 -9.79
N ILE A 128 10.68 -18.20 -10.05
CA ILE A 128 10.41 -19.19 -9.02
C ILE A 128 11.37 -18.92 -7.87
N ILE A 129 10.81 -18.79 -6.67
CA ILE A 129 11.59 -18.76 -5.43
C ILE A 129 12.47 -20.00 -5.44
N LYS A 130 13.77 -19.82 -5.67
CA LYS A 130 14.73 -20.89 -5.70
C LYS A 130 14.76 -21.57 -4.33
N LEU A 131 15.07 -22.85 -4.30
CA LEU A 131 15.26 -23.58 -3.03
C LEU A 131 16.27 -22.86 -2.12
N GLU A 132 17.30 -22.25 -2.72
CA GLU A 132 18.30 -21.42 -2.04
C GLU A 132 17.66 -20.23 -1.30
N ASP A 133 16.71 -19.54 -1.94
CA ASP A 133 16.02 -18.37 -1.34
C ASP A 133 15.13 -18.82 -0.18
N ARG A 134 14.46 -19.98 -0.29
CA ARG A 134 13.67 -20.57 0.80
C ARG A 134 14.55 -20.99 1.97
N LEU A 135 15.68 -21.66 1.69
CA LEU A 135 16.64 -22.06 2.70
C LEU A 135 17.28 -20.84 3.37
N TYR A 136 17.64 -19.83 2.60
CA TYR A 136 18.17 -18.57 3.14
C TYR A 136 17.17 -17.91 4.11
N TYR A 137 15.89 -17.87 3.76
CA TYR A 137 14.83 -17.35 4.62
C TYR A 137 14.64 -18.17 5.91
N VAL A 138 14.70 -19.50 5.82
CA VAL A 138 14.54 -20.38 6.98
C VAL A 138 15.76 -20.38 7.89
N LEU A 139 16.96 -20.24 7.32
CA LEU A 139 18.23 -20.31 8.04
C LEU A 139 18.76 -18.94 8.48
N GLN A 140 18.18 -17.83 8.00
CA GLN A 140 18.62 -16.53 8.45
C GLN A 140 18.31 -16.34 9.95
N PRO A 141 19.25 -15.78 10.72
CA PRO A 141 18.99 -15.48 12.12
C PRO A 141 17.81 -14.48 12.22
N PRO A 142 17.05 -14.51 13.33
CA PRO A 142 15.98 -13.56 13.55
C PRO A 142 16.46 -12.13 13.25
N LEU A 143 15.73 -11.39 12.42
CA LEU A 143 16.11 -10.04 12.00
C LEU A 143 16.31 -9.10 13.17
N GLU A 144 15.63 -9.36 14.28
CA GLU A 144 15.82 -8.66 15.56
C GLU A 144 17.26 -8.74 16.07
N THR A 145 17.97 -9.86 15.83
CA THR A 145 19.39 -9.99 16.21
C THR A 145 20.32 -9.23 15.26
N LEU A 146 19.99 -9.14 13.97
CA LEU A 146 20.74 -8.36 12.98
C LEU A 146 20.55 -6.85 13.17
N VAL A 147 19.35 -6.44 13.61
CA VAL A 147 18.99 -5.05 13.81
C VAL A 147 19.47 -4.51 15.15
N ARG A 148 19.58 -5.36 16.19
CA ARG A 148 20.15 -5.00 17.50
C ARG A 148 21.66 -4.80 17.51
N SER A 149 22.38 -5.24 16.48
CA SER A 149 23.75 -4.79 16.29
C SER A 149 23.73 -3.33 15.83
N ASP A 150 24.54 -2.43 16.39
CA ASP A 150 24.63 -0.96 16.21
C ASP A 150 24.59 -0.43 14.76
N SER A 151 24.22 -1.25 13.80
CA SER A 151 24.28 -0.97 12.37
C SER A 151 23.05 -0.25 11.81
N LEU A 152 21.87 -0.38 12.43
CA LEU A 152 20.62 0.27 12.00
C LEU A 152 19.97 1.00 13.19
N GLN A 153 19.97 2.33 13.12
CA GLN A 153 19.22 3.14 14.09
C GLN A 153 17.79 3.33 13.59
N PHE A 154 16.81 3.07 14.47
CA PHE A 154 15.40 3.33 14.23
C PHE A 154 14.93 4.49 15.11
N PRO A 155 14.05 5.37 14.59
CA PRO A 155 13.46 6.46 15.39
C PRO A 155 12.55 5.94 16.50
N PHE A 156 11.96 4.76 16.29
CA PHE A 156 11.10 4.03 17.23
C PHE A 156 11.40 2.54 17.11
N GLU A 157 11.20 1.79 18.19
CA GLU A 157 11.33 0.33 18.17
C GLU A 157 10.20 -0.28 17.32
N PRO A 158 10.52 -1.01 16.22
CA PRO A 158 9.50 -1.67 15.41
C PRO A 158 8.86 -2.84 16.17
N PHE A 159 7.60 -3.11 15.89
CA PHE A 159 6.91 -4.27 16.45
C PHE A 159 7.47 -5.58 15.89
N PRO A 160 7.41 -6.70 16.64
CA PRO A 160 7.91 -8.01 16.20
C PRO A 160 7.35 -8.45 14.84
N TYR A 161 6.07 -8.23 14.59
CA TYR A 161 5.45 -8.56 13.31
C TYR A 161 5.99 -7.71 12.16
N GLN A 162 6.42 -6.47 12.42
CA GLN A 162 7.03 -5.61 11.40
C GLN A 162 8.39 -6.16 10.96
N PHE A 163 9.18 -6.67 11.90
CA PHE A 163 10.40 -7.38 11.56
C PHE A 163 10.13 -8.64 10.74
N ALA A 164 9.08 -9.39 11.06
CA ALA A 164 8.66 -10.53 10.24
C ALA A 164 8.29 -10.12 8.81
N GLY A 165 7.70 -8.93 8.61
CA GLY A 165 7.43 -8.39 7.28
C GLY A 165 8.68 -7.96 6.54
N VAL A 166 9.65 -7.37 7.22
CA VAL A 166 10.98 -7.07 6.64
C VAL A 166 11.67 -8.38 6.24
N ALA A 167 11.66 -9.38 7.11
CA ALA A 167 12.23 -10.70 6.85
C ALA A 167 11.54 -11.41 5.68
N PHE A 168 10.25 -11.18 5.48
CA PHE A 168 9.51 -11.69 4.34
C PHE A 168 9.94 -11.02 3.02
N LEU A 169 10.11 -9.70 2.99
CA LEU A 169 10.46 -8.95 1.79
C LEU A 169 11.92 -9.13 1.37
N TYR A 170 12.84 -9.05 2.34
CA TYR A 170 14.27 -8.95 2.10
C TYR A 170 14.83 -10.02 1.12
N PRO A 171 14.58 -11.33 1.29
CA PRO A 171 15.14 -12.35 0.41
C PRO A 171 14.35 -12.51 -0.89
N ARG A 172 13.17 -11.88 -1.04
CA ARG A 172 12.26 -12.17 -2.16
C ARG A 172 12.48 -11.26 -3.35
N TYR A 173 12.54 -11.89 -4.52
CA TYR A 173 12.53 -11.18 -5.81
C TYR A 173 11.13 -10.69 -6.17
N ALA A 174 10.09 -11.46 -5.88
CA ALA A 174 8.71 -11.11 -6.12
C ALA A 174 7.89 -11.30 -4.83
N ALA A 175 7.18 -10.28 -4.37
CA ALA A 175 6.40 -10.34 -3.15
C ALA A 175 5.21 -9.37 -3.13
N ILE A 176 4.15 -9.76 -2.42
CA ILE A 176 3.03 -8.90 -2.05
C ILE A 176 3.00 -8.76 -0.54
N LEU A 177 3.20 -7.56 -0.04
CA LEU A 177 2.93 -7.23 1.35
C LEU A 177 1.49 -6.71 1.45
N ALA A 178 0.59 -7.61 1.86
CA ALA A 178 -0.85 -7.39 1.89
C ALA A 178 -1.40 -7.16 3.31
N ASP A 179 -0.56 -6.75 4.25
CA ASP A 179 -0.94 -6.41 5.61
C ASP A 179 -2.09 -5.41 5.65
N GLU A 180 -2.98 -5.55 6.61
CA GLU A 180 -4.07 -4.61 6.84
C GLU A 180 -3.54 -3.17 6.95
N MET A 181 -4.34 -2.22 6.53
CA MET A 181 -3.97 -0.81 6.60
C MET A 181 -3.67 -0.35 8.03
N GLY A 182 -2.56 0.37 8.19
CA GLY A 182 -2.11 0.84 9.50
C GLY A 182 -1.10 -0.06 10.21
N LEU A 183 -0.79 -1.24 9.66
CA LEU A 183 0.25 -2.14 10.21
C LEU A 183 1.69 -1.74 9.82
N GLY A 184 1.87 -0.60 9.15
CA GLY A 184 3.21 -0.05 8.86
C GLY A 184 3.91 -0.68 7.64
N LYS A 185 3.17 -1.05 6.59
CA LYS A 185 3.75 -1.53 5.31
C LYS A 185 4.86 -0.63 4.79
N THR A 186 4.68 0.70 4.89
CA THR A 186 5.66 1.71 4.48
C THR A 186 6.98 1.54 5.21
N MET A 187 6.95 1.43 6.54
CA MET A 187 8.16 1.23 7.35
C MET A 187 8.84 -0.10 7.04
N GLN A 188 8.06 -1.18 6.95
CA GLN A 188 8.57 -2.53 6.64
C GLN A 188 9.29 -2.54 5.29
N SER A 189 8.69 -1.97 4.25
CA SER A 189 9.28 -1.91 2.91
C SER A 189 10.50 -0.99 2.84
N ILE A 190 10.46 0.19 3.48
CA ILE A 190 11.62 1.09 3.55
C ILE A 190 12.79 0.40 4.27
N THR A 191 12.52 -0.29 5.37
CA THR A 191 13.55 -1.02 6.11
C THR A 191 14.17 -2.15 5.27
N ALA A 192 13.34 -2.90 4.54
CA ALA A 192 13.84 -3.94 3.64
C ALA A 192 14.69 -3.34 2.50
N VAL A 193 14.25 -2.24 1.88
CA VAL A 193 15.04 -1.49 0.88
C VAL A 193 16.36 -0.99 1.49
N ARG A 194 16.31 -0.41 2.70
CA ARG A 194 17.49 0.07 3.44
C ARG A 194 18.53 -1.03 3.63
N MET A 195 18.09 -2.22 3.98
CA MET A 195 18.97 -3.39 4.13
C MET A 195 19.58 -3.82 2.79
N LEU A 196 18.77 -3.92 1.73
CA LEU A 196 19.23 -4.30 0.39
C LEU A 196 20.24 -3.30 -0.20
N VAL A 197 20.03 -2.00 0.03
CA VAL A 197 21.00 -0.95 -0.38
C VAL A 197 22.30 -1.08 0.42
N ARG A 198 22.22 -1.32 1.73
CA ARG A 198 23.39 -1.46 2.60
C ARG A 198 24.20 -2.73 2.32
N SER A 199 23.55 -3.83 2.00
CA SER A 199 24.22 -5.07 1.60
C SER A 199 24.83 -4.99 0.19
N GLY A 200 24.48 -3.94 -0.57
CA GLY A 200 24.93 -3.77 -1.96
C GLY A 200 24.18 -4.65 -2.97
N GLU A 201 23.10 -5.33 -2.55
CA GLU A 201 22.29 -6.18 -3.41
C GLU A 201 21.46 -5.37 -4.41
N ILE A 202 21.08 -4.15 -4.06
CA ILE A 202 20.42 -3.21 -4.96
C ILE A 202 21.13 -1.86 -4.94
N ARG A 203 21.18 -1.20 -6.09
CA ARG A 203 21.73 0.16 -6.28
C ARG A 203 20.67 1.13 -6.80
N SER A 204 19.58 0.60 -7.34
CA SER A 204 18.50 1.38 -7.92
C SER A 204 17.13 0.80 -7.52
N CYS A 205 16.28 1.65 -6.96
CA CYS A 205 14.91 1.32 -6.57
C CYS A 205 13.96 2.37 -7.15
N LEU A 206 12.93 1.92 -7.86
CA LEU A 206 11.81 2.74 -8.28
C LEU A 206 10.60 2.43 -7.39
N LEU A 207 10.16 3.42 -6.65
CA LEU A 207 8.89 3.40 -5.93
C LEU A 207 7.82 4.12 -6.75
N VAL A 208 6.76 3.40 -7.09
CA VAL A 208 5.57 3.96 -7.75
C VAL A 208 4.43 4.01 -6.76
N CYS A 209 3.86 5.19 -6.55
CA CYS A 209 2.76 5.39 -5.61
C CYS A 209 1.72 6.37 -6.16
N PRO A 210 0.51 6.43 -5.58
CA PRO A 210 -0.46 7.47 -5.89
C PRO A 210 0.13 8.88 -5.66
N LYS A 211 -0.18 9.82 -6.55
CA LYS A 211 0.34 11.20 -6.50
C LYS A 211 0.25 11.85 -5.11
N PRO A 212 -0.86 11.73 -4.35
CA PRO A 212 -0.96 12.31 -3.02
C PRO A 212 0.00 11.69 -1.98
N LEU A 213 0.51 10.49 -2.22
CA LEU A 213 1.39 9.78 -1.29
C LEU A 213 2.88 10.09 -1.51
N VAL A 214 3.27 10.70 -2.63
CA VAL A 214 4.67 10.96 -2.98
C VAL A 214 5.40 11.72 -1.87
N THR A 215 4.82 12.82 -1.38
CA THR A 215 5.43 13.62 -0.30
C THR A 215 5.49 12.84 1.01
N ASN A 216 4.46 12.03 1.30
CA ASN A 216 4.45 11.19 2.49
C ASN A 216 5.57 10.15 2.44
N TRP A 217 5.75 9.46 1.31
CA TRP A 217 6.83 8.50 1.12
C TRP A 217 8.22 9.13 1.29
N LYS A 218 8.44 10.35 0.75
CA LYS A 218 9.70 11.07 0.98
C LYS A 218 9.95 11.31 2.47
N ARG A 219 8.92 11.77 3.20
CA ARG A 219 9.01 12.00 4.65
C ARG A 219 9.31 10.72 5.42
N GLU A 220 8.65 9.62 5.06
CA GLU A 220 8.86 8.31 5.68
C GLU A 220 10.29 7.79 5.40
N PHE A 221 10.82 7.97 4.17
CA PHE A 221 12.23 7.66 3.89
C PHE A 221 13.18 8.49 4.75
N SER A 222 12.94 9.80 4.88
CA SER A 222 13.76 10.67 5.74
C SER A 222 13.71 10.27 7.22
N LEU A 223 12.62 9.62 7.65
CA LEU A 223 12.45 9.14 9.01
C LEU A 223 13.11 7.77 9.25
N TRP A 224 12.88 6.80 8.35
CA TRP A 224 13.24 5.39 8.54
C TRP A 224 14.58 5.00 7.89
N ALA A 225 15.03 5.78 6.90
CA ALA A 225 16.29 5.55 6.18
C ALA A 225 16.94 6.89 5.79
N PRO A 226 17.30 7.74 6.78
CA PRO A 226 17.79 9.11 6.53
C PRO A 226 19.09 9.16 5.72
N GLU A 227 19.87 8.09 5.73
CA GLU A 227 21.11 7.97 4.97
C GLU A 227 20.88 7.67 3.48
N ILE A 228 19.66 7.29 3.07
CA ILE A 228 19.36 6.98 1.67
C ILE A 228 18.81 8.22 0.97
N PRO A 229 19.55 8.79 0.01
CA PRO A 229 19.04 9.91 -0.78
C PRO A 229 17.91 9.47 -1.71
N VAL A 230 16.86 10.30 -1.76
CA VAL A 230 15.64 10.03 -2.52
C VAL A 230 15.39 11.15 -3.52
N THR A 231 15.14 10.80 -4.79
CA THR A 231 14.71 11.73 -5.82
C THR A 231 13.20 11.56 -6.11
N ILE A 232 12.45 12.65 -6.03
CA ILE A 232 11.06 12.69 -6.53
C ILE A 232 11.10 13.09 -8.00
N ILE A 233 10.41 12.31 -8.84
CA ILE A 233 10.25 12.64 -10.26
C ILE A 233 9.10 13.65 -10.38
N GLU A 234 9.46 14.89 -10.73
CA GLU A 234 8.50 16.01 -10.81
C GLU A 234 9.01 17.15 -11.70
N GLY A 235 8.10 18.05 -12.08
CA GLY A 235 8.43 19.22 -12.87
C GLY A 235 8.14 19.05 -14.36
N ASP A 236 8.80 19.85 -15.19
CA ASP A 236 8.72 19.78 -16.64
C ASP A 236 9.43 18.54 -17.22
N GLN A 237 9.27 18.29 -18.50
CA GLN A 237 9.83 17.10 -19.15
C GLN A 237 11.37 17.07 -19.09
N ALA A 238 12.03 18.20 -19.26
CA ALA A 238 13.49 18.27 -19.24
C ALA A 238 14.05 17.93 -17.84
N ARG A 239 13.44 18.51 -16.80
CA ARG A 239 13.78 18.23 -15.41
C ARG A 239 13.53 16.76 -15.06
N ARG A 240 12.38 16.19 -15.44
CA ARG A 240 12.07 14.78 -15.18
C ARG A 240 13.04 13.87 -15.92
N ARG A 241 13.37 14.16 -17.19
CA ARG A 241 14.35 13.37 -17.94
C ARG A 241 15.69 13.31 -17.21
N TRP A 242 16.19 14.45 -16.74
CA TRP A 242 17.41 14.51 -15.92
C TRP A 242 17.28 13.69 -14.63
N GLN A 243 16.15 13.80 -13.92
CA GLN A 243 15.88 13.02 -12.70
C GLN A 243 15.85 11.52 -12.97
N TRP A 244 15.38 11.09 -14.12
CA TRP A 244 15.37 9.70 -14.53
C TRP A 244 16.77 9.16 -14.86
N THR A 245 17.58 9.93 -15.59
CA THR A 245 18.82 9.44 -16.19
C THR A 245 20.07 9.82 -15.40
N GLU A 246 20.15 11.07 -14.93
CA GLU A 246 21.38 11.64 -14.37
C GLU A 246 21.37 11.73 -12.84
N ALA A 247 20.19 11.72 -12.20
CA ALA A 247 20.14 11.76 -10.74
C ALA A 247 20.73 10.47 -10.15
N ASN A 248 21.91 10.61 -9.53
CA ASN A 248 22.61 9.47 -8.94
C ASN A 248 22.10 9.19 -7.53
N THR A 249 20.81 8.82 -7.41
CA THR A 249 20.18 8.44 -6.15
C THR A 249 19.68 7.02 -6.21
N PRO A 250 19.86 6.24 -5.13
CA PRO A 250 19.41 4.85 -5.11
C PRO A 250 17.90 4.70 -5.16
N VAL A 251 17.14 5.68 -4.67
CA VAL A 251 15.68 5.61 -4.66
C VAL A 251 15.06 6.74 -5.48
N ARG A 252 14.21 6.37 -6.42
CA ARG A 252 13.36 7.29 -7.19
C ARG A 252 11.91 7.06 -6.85
N ILE A 253 11.17 8.13 -6.59
CA ILE A 253 9.73 8.09 -6.32
C ILE A 253 8.99 8.75 -7.47
N ALA A 254 8.09 8.00 -8.11
CA ALA A 254 7.22 8.50 -9.17
C ALA A 254 5.75 8.20 -8.85
N ASN A 255 4.82 8.94 -9.45
CA ASN A 255 3.42 8.57 -9.41
C ASN A 255 3.01 7.84 -10.70
N TYR A 256 1.92 7.08 -10.63
CA TYR A 256 1.43 6.28 -11.76
C TYR A 256 1.16 7.11 -13.03
N GLU A 257 0.66 8.33 -12.89
CA GLU A 257 0.33 9.21 -14.01
C GLU A 257 1.58 9.74 -14.73
N LEU A 258 2.72 9.86 -14.02
CA LEU A 258 4.00 10.26 -14.63
C LEU A 258 4.61 9.14 -15.48
N LEU A 259 4.41 7.89 -15.12
CA LEU A 259 4.91 6.77 -15.91
C LEU A 259 4.35 6.81 -17.34
N MET A 260 3.09 7.21 -17.50
CA MET A 260 2.45 7.36 -18.82
C MET A 260 3.11 8.47 -19.67
N ARG A 261 3.53 9.56 -19.02
CA ARG A 261 4.15 10.70 -19.71
C ARG A 261 5.60 10.46 -20.12
N ASP A 262 6.28 9.62 -19.36
CA ASP A 262 7.71 9.35 -19.52
C ASP A 262 7.97 7.90 -20.01
N ARG A 263 6.96 7.31 -20.68
CA ARG A 263 6.96 5.94 -21.19
C ARG A 263 8.19 5.63 -22.07
N ASP A 264 8.59 6.59 -22.90
CA ASP A 264 9.73 6.50 -23.81
C ASP A 264 11.08 6.25 -23.11
N LEU A 265 11.21 6.63 -21.84
CA LEU A 265 12.40 6.39 -21.03
C LEU A 265 12.35 5.05 -20.29
N LEU A 266 11.16 4.57 -19.96
CA LEU A 266 10.93 3.43 -19.08
C LEU A 266 10.86 2.11 -19.85
N GLU A 267 10.25 2.12 -21.03
CA GLU A 267 10.09 0.94 -21.85
C GLU A 267 11.23 0.82 -22.89
N ARG A 268 11.33 -0.36 -23.47
CA ARG A 268 12.22 -0.58 -24.61
C ARG A 268 11.75 0.23 -25.80
N SER A 269 12.62 1.06 -26.34
CA SER A 269 12.31 1.86 -27.53
C SER A 269 12.05 0.96 -28.75
N ALA A 270 11.25 1.46 -29.72
CA ALA A 270 11.02 0.81 -31.01
C ALA A 270 12.33 0.51 -31.76
N ASP A 271 13.37 1.34 -31.57
CA ASP A 271 14.72 1.17 -32.11
C ASP A 271 15.54 0.10 -31.37
N GLY A 272 14.93 -0.64 -30.44
CA GLY A 272 15.57 -1.70 -29.68
C GLY A 272 16.46 -1.25 -28.52
N LYS A 273 16.55 0.06 -28.24
CA LYS A 273 17.27 0.56 -27.07
C LYS A 273 16.56 0.12 -25.78
N PRO A 274 17.29 -0.45 -24.81
CA PRO A 274 16.68 -0.83 -23.55
C PRO A 274 16.20 0.42 -22.80
N GLY A 275 15.02 0.33 -22.18
CA GLY A 275 14.55 1.32 -21.21
C GLY A 275 15.41 1.29 -19.94
N LEU A 276 15.11 2.20 -19.03
CA LEU A 276 15.77 2.22 -17.72
C LEU A 276 15.55 0.91 -16.96
N HIS A 277 16.63 0.38 -16.38
CA HIS A 277 16.59 -0.80 -15.54
C HIS A 277 16.65 -0.41 -14.06
N PHE A 278 15.86 -1.07 -13.23
CA PHE A 278 15.89 -0.93 -11.78
C PHE A 278 16.14 -2.28 -11.12
N ASP A 279 17.01 -2.30 -10.10
CA ASP A 279 17.22 -3.52 -9.32
C ASP A 279 15.96 -3.92 -8.54
N LEU A 280 15.16 -2.92 -8.11
CA LEU A 280 13.87 -3.13 -7.47
C LEU A 280 12.83 -2.14 -8.00
N VAL A 281 11.65 -2.64 -8.38
CA VAL A 281 10.45 -1.84 -8.59
C VAL A 281 9.43 -2.19 -7.52
N MET A 282 8.99 -1.19 -6.77
CA MET A 282 8.02 -1.32 -5.70
C MET A 282 6.78 -0.49 -6.01
N LEU A 283 5.61 -1.12 -5.93
CA LEU A 283 4.31 -0.48 -6.17
C LEU A 283 3.57 -0.31 -4.86
N ASP A 284 3.18 0.91 -4.53
CA ASP A 284 2.24 1.19 -3.44
C ASP A 284 0.83 1.34 -3.99
N GLU A 285 -0.16 0.85 -3.23
CA GLU A 285 -1.55 0.70 -3.68
C GLU A 285 -1.63 -0.06 -5.01
N ALA A 286 -1.01 -1.23 -5.03
CA ALA A 286 -0.80 -2.05 -6.24
C ALA A 286 -2.11 -2.50 -6.91
N GLN A 287 -3.27 -2.43 -6.23
CA GLN A 287 -4.57 -2.67 -6.87
C GLN A 287 -4.86 -1.71 -8.04
N ARG A 288 -4.10 -0.62 -8.19
CA ARG A 288 -4.21 0.27 -9.35
C ARG A 288 -3.84 -0.40 -10.68
N ILE A 289 -3.07 -1.47 -10.64
CA ILE A 289 -2.70 -2.24 -11.83
C ILE A 289 -3.50 -3.55 -12.00
N LYS A 290 -4.58 -3.73 -11.25
CA LYS A 290 -5.44 -4.93 -11.29
C LYS A 290 -6.05 -5.19 -12.66
N ASN A 291 -6.34 -4.14 -13.43
CA ASN A 291 -6.87 -4.28 -14.78
C ASN A 291 -5.71 -4.41 -15.79
N ILE A 292 -5.58 -5.61 -16.36
CA ILE A 292 -4.51 -5.97 -17.31
C ILE A 292 -4.52 -5.09 -18.56
N ASN A 293 -5.69 -4.67 -19.00
CA ASN A 293 -5.88 -3.91 -20.25
C ASN A 293 -5.69 -2.39 -20.07
N ASN A 294 -5.36 -1.92 -18.88
CA ASN A 294 -5.14 -0.51 -18.64
C ASN A 294 -3.71 -0.11 -19.06
N THR A 295 -3.58 1.02 -19.76
CA THR A 295 -2.29 1.59 -20.19
C THR A 295 -1.28 1.71 -19.04
N THR A 296 -1.73 2.13 -17.84
CA THR A 296 -0.86 2.21 -16.66
C THR A 296 -0.28 0.84 -16.28
N SER A 297 -1.12 -0.21 -16.32
CA SER A 297 -0.71 -1.57 -16.02
C SER A 297 0.29 -2.10 -17.05
N GLU A 298 0.08 -1.80 -18.32
CA GLU A 298 0.97 -2.15 -19.41
C GLU A 298 2.36 -1.55 -19.21
N ILE A 299 2.43 -0.24 -18.95
CA ILE A 299 3.70 0.48 -18.74
C ILE A 299 4.44 -0.08 -17.52
N VAL A 300 3.76 -0.24 -16.39
CA VAL A 300 4.37 -0.78 -15.17
C VAL A 300 4.96 -2.17 -15.40
N ARG A 301 4.29 -3.01 -16.17
CA ARG A 301 4.81 -4.35 -16.55
C ARG A 301 6.01 -4.28 -17.48
N GLY A 302 6.05 -3.27 -18.36
CA GLY A 302 7.15 -3.04 -19.32
C GLY A 302 8.44 -2.54 -18.68
N ILE A 303 8.42 -2.02 -17.45
CA ILE A 303 9.61 -1.52 -16.76
C ILE A 303 10.59 -2.68 -16.49
N SER A 304 11.83 -2.52 -16.98
CA SER A 304 12.90 -3.49 -16.75
C SER A 304 13.34 -3.49 -15.29
N ARG A 305 13.33 -4.69 -14.66
CA ARG A 305 13.61 -4.83 -13.23
C ARG A 305 14.16 -6.21 -12.87
N SER A 306 14.88 -6.28 -11.76
CA SER A 306 15.39 -7.54 -11.19
C SER A 306 14.47 -8.05 -10.08
N ARG A 307 13.95 -7.16 -9.21
CA ARG A 307 13.02 -7.48 -8.12
C ARG A 307 11.75 -6.65 -8.25
N GLN A 308 10.61 -7.21 -7.83
CA GLN A 308 9.29 -6.56 -7.88
C GLN A 308 8.50 -6.79 -6.61
N TRP A 309 8.10 -5.72 -5.95
CA TRP A 309 7.27 -5.78 -4.75
C TRP A 309 5.97 -4.99 -4.95
N ALA A 310 4.88 -5.56 -4.48
CA ALA A 310 3.57 -4.93 -4.46
C ALA A 310 3.13 -4.71 -3.01
N LEU A 311 2.74 -3.50 -2.67
CA LEU A 311 2.19 -3.13 -1.37
C LEU A 311 0.72 -2.80 -1.56
N THR A 312 -0.15 -3.44 -0.81
CA THR A 312 -1.60 -3.16 -0.86
C THR A 312 -2.26 -3.58 0.45
N GLY A 313 -3.28 -2.86 0.88
CA GLY A 313 -4.14 -3.30 1.99
C GLY A 313 -5.28 -4.20 1.52
N THR A 314 -5.58 -4.16 0.23
CA THR A 314 -6.71 -4.86 -0.41
C THR A 314 -6.25 -5.44 -1.75
N PRO A 315 -5.56 -6.60 -1.74
CA PRO A 315 -5.05 -7.21 -2.97
C PRO A 315 -6.18 -7.64 -3.92
N ILE A 316 -7.38 -7.79 -3.40
CA ILE A 316 -8.60 -8.11 -4.13
C ILE A 316 -9.70 -7.17 -3.66
N GLU A 317 -10.22 -6.39 -4.58
CA GLU A 317 -11.30 -5.43 -4.30
C GLU A 317 -12.65 -5.91 -4.85
N ASN A 318 -12.66 -6.37 -6.11
CA ASN A 318 -13.89 -6.68 -6.83
C ASN A 318 -14.02 -8.16 -7.21
N SER A 319 -12.93 -8.79 -7.59
CA SER A 319 -12.94 -10.19 -8.02
C SER A 319 -11.57 -10.85 -7.78
N PRO A 320 -11.49 -12.20 -7.74
CA PRO A 320 -10.22 -12.91 -7.71
C PRO A 320 -9.31 -12.53 -8.88
N ASP A 321 -9.86 -12.13 -10.02
CA ASP A 321 -9.10 -11.69 -11.19
C ASP A 321 -8.31 -10.40 -10.95
N ASP A 322 -8.65 -9.60 -9.94
CA ASP A 322 -7.84 -8.45 -9.51
C ASP A 322 -6.41 -8.89 -9.14
N LEU A 323 -6.29 -10.09 -8.55
CA LEU A 323 -4.99 -10.67 -8.19
C LEU A 323 -4.19 -11.07 -9.43
N VAL A 324 -4.86 -11.55 -10.49
CA VAL A 324 -4.19 -11.88 -11.76
C VAL A 324 -3.48 -10.66 -12.33
N GLY A 325 -4.14 -9.47 -12.30
CA GLY A 325 -3.54 -8.23 -12.77
C GLY A 325 -2.28 -7.83 -12.00
N ILE A 326 -2.26 -8.04 -10.67
CA ILE A 326 -1.07 -7.78 -9.85
C ILE A 326 0.02 -8.83 -10.14
N PHE A 327 -0.35 -10.10 -10.34
CA PHE A 327 0.60 -11.16 -10.65
C PHE A 327 1.22 -11.02 -12.03
N GLU A 328 0.55 -10.42 -13.00
CA GLU A 328 1.15 -10.06 -14.30
C GLU A 328 2.33 -9.08 -14.16
N PHE A 329 2.39 -8.32 -13.05
CA PHE A 329 3.57 -7.55 -12.69
C PHE A 329 4.60 -8.38 -11.93
N LEU A 330 4.20 -9.25 -11.00
CA LEU A 330 5.11 -10.01 -10.13
C LEU A 330 5.73 -11.23 -10.84
N SER A 331 4.90 -11.99 -11.55
CA SER A 331 5.27 -13.23 -12.23
C SER A 331 4.30 -13.46 -13.40
N PRO A 332 4.59 -12.89 -14.57
CA PRO A 332 3.69 -12.94 -15.73
C PRO A 332 3.25 -14.37 -16.09
N GLY A 333 1.95 -14.56 -16.30
CA GLY A 333 1.36 -15.86 -16.67
C GLY A 333 1.28 -16.90 -15.55
N TYR A 334 1.68 -16.56 -14.32
CA TYR A 334 1.62 -17.47 -13.17
C TYR A 334 0.18 -17.73 -12.70
N LEU A 335 -0.63 -16.70 -12.58
CA LEU A 335 -2.07 -16.78 -12.36
C LEU A 335 -2.80 -16.52 -13.69
N ARG A 336 -3.99 -17.11 -13.84
CA ARG A 336 -4.81 -16.95 -15.05
C ARG A 336 -6.25 -16.66 -14.69
N THR A 337 -6.90 -15.86 -15.50
CA THR A 337 -8.33 -15.61 -15.43
C THR A 337 -9.12 -16.93 -15.53
N GLY A 338 -10.15 -17.07 -14.71
CA GLY A 338 -10.98 -18.28 -14.67
C GLY A 338 -10.46 -19.39 -13.75
N MET A 339 -9.34 -19.21 -13.05
CA MET A 339 -8.95 -20.08 -11.94
C MET A 339 -9.91 -19.92 -10.77
N THR A 340 -10.16 -21.01 -10.04
CA THR A 340 -10.94 -20.92 -8.81
C THR A 340 -10.18 -20.14 -7.73
N ALA A 341 -10.88 -19.46 -6.84
CA ALA A 341 -10.27 -18.72 -5.74
C ALA A 341 -9.33 -19.59 -4.88
N LYS A 342 -9.69 -20.88 -4.69
CA LYS A 342 -8.87 -21.85 -3.95
C LYS A 342 -7.53 -22.11 -4.68
N GLN A 343 -7.58 -22.38 -5.98
CA GLN A 343 -6.36 -22.59 -6.78
C GLN A 343 -5.46 -21.37 -6.79
N MET A 344 -6.05 -20.16 -6.91
CA MET A 344 -5.27 -18.91 -6.83
C MET A 344 -4.62 -18.75 -5.46
N GLY A 345 -5.34 -19.04 -4.37
CA GLY A 345 -4.82 -18.95 -3.00
C GLY A 345 -3.64 -19.90 -2.76
N GLU A 346 -3.75 -21.16 -3.22
CA GLU A 346 -2.67 -22.14 -3.09
C GLU A 346 -1.40 -21.73 -3.87
N LEU A 347 -1.57 -21.19 -5.08
CA LEU A 347 -0.44 -20.72 -5.89
C LEU A 347 0.17 -19.42 -5.37
N ALA A 348 -0.66 -18.49 -4.95
CA ALA A 348 -0.22 -17.16 -4.52
C ALA A 348 0.34 -17.13 -3.08
N GLY A 349 0.08 -18.16 -2.27
CA GLY A 349 0.40 -18.17 -0.84
C GLY A 349 1.85 -17.88 -0.52
N ASP A 350 2.79 -18.39 -1.29
CA ASP A 350 4.22 -18.17 -1.11
C ASP A 350 4.66 -16.71 -1.42
N TYR A 351 3.88 -15.99 -2.20
CA TYR A 351 4.17 -14.61 -2.62
C TYR A 351 3.54 -13.55 -1.74
N ILE A 352 2.54 -13.92 -0.91
CA ILE A 352 1.71 -12.97 -0.17
C ILE A 352 1.93 -13.11 1.33
N LEU A 353 2.25 -12.00 1.98
CA LEU A 353 2.15 -11.88 3.44
C LEU A 353 0.97 -10.98 3.78
N ARG A 354 -0.04 -11.57 4.43
CA ARG A 354 -1.24 -10.85 4.88
C ARG A 354 -1.49 -11.09 6.35
N ARG A 355 -1.59 -10.00 7.11
CA ARG A 355 -1.93 -10.03 8.54
C ARG A 355 -2.99 -8.98 8.81
N THR A 356 -3.90 -9.30 9.71
CA THR A 356 -4.89 -8.34 10.22
C THR A 356 -4.40 -7.75 11.54
N LYS A 357 -4.97 -6.62 11.95
CA LYS A 357 -4.64 -5.98 13.23
C LYS A 357 -4.95 -6.91 14.41
N GLU A 358 -6.05 -7.64 14.33
CA GLU A 358 -6.48 -8.60 15.34
C GLU A 358 -5.46 -9.74 15.56
N MET A 359 -4.77 -10.16 14.49
CA MET A 359 -3.75 -11.21 14.57
C MET A 359 -2.45 -10.74 15.25
N VAL A 360 -2.11 -9.45 15.15
CA VAL A 360 -0.76 -8.96 15.50
C VAL A 360 -0.74 -7.90 16.60
N LEU A 361 -1.88 -7.30 16.95
CA LEU A 361 -2.01 -6.21 17.92
C LEU A 361 -3.09 -6.55 18.95
N THR A 362 -2.73 -7.37 19.94
CA THR A 362 -3.63 -7.78 21.03
C THR A 362 -4.07 -6.61 21.92
N ASP A 363 -3.26 -5.56 22.02
CA ASP A 363 -3.50 -4.43 22.90
C ASP A 363 -4.14 -3.23 22.17
N MET A 364 -4.52 -3.38 20.90
CA MET A 364 -5.14 -2.29 20.14
C MET A 364 -6.60 -2.11 20.59
N PRO A 365 -7.03 -0.86 20.91
CA PRO A 365 -8.43 -0.59 21.21
C PRO A 365 -9.36 -1.04 20.09
N PRO A 366 -10.54 -1.60 20.40
CA PRO A 366 -11.44 -2.17 19.38
C PRO A 366 -12.06 -1.08 18.49
N LYS A 367 -12.48 -1.50 17.29
CA LYS A 367 -13.44 -0.76 16.47
C LYS A 367 -14.85 -1.12 16.91
N LEU A 368 -15.64 -0.15 17.29
CA LEU A 368 -17.04 -0.32 17.67
C LEU A 368 -17.91 0.18 16.53
N PHE A 369 -18.65 -0.71 15.89
CA PHE A 369 -19.59 -0.32 14.85
C PHE A 369 -20.97 -0.09 15.45
N ARG A 370 -21.60 1.03 15.05
CA ARG A 370 -22.95 1.40 15.43
C ARG A 370 -23.70 1.79 14.17
N ASP A 371 -24.82 1.14 13.92
CA ASP A 371 -25.77 1.56 12.89
C ASP A 371 -26.76 2.55 13.50
N ALA A 372 -26.76 3.76 12.96
CA ALA A 372 -27.76 4.77 13.28
C ALA A 372 -28.87 4.65 12.25
N GLU A 373 -29.93 3.95 12.62
CA GLU A 373 -31.16 3.84 11.85
C GLU A 373 -31.90 5.17 11.92
N ILE A 374 -32.17 5.77 10.76
CA ILE A 374 -32.71 7.12 10.65
C ILE A 374 -33.95 7.06 9.77
N GLU A 375 -35.08 7.46 10.33
CA GLU A 375 -36.29 7.69 9.56
C GLU A 375 -36.19 9.05 8.85
N LEU A 376 -36.55 9.09 7.58
CA LEU A 376 -36.61 10.33 6.82
C LEU A 376 -37.75 11.19 7.35
N SER A 377 -37.61 12.52 7.32
CA SER A 377 -38.71 13.42 7.62
C SER A 377 -39.87 13.20 6.62
N PRO A 378 -41.14 13.47 6.97
CA PRO A 378 -42.25 13.22 6.08
C PRO A 378 -42.09 13.89 4.71
N GLN A 379 -41.51 15.08 4.66
CA GLN A 379 -41.27 15.80 3.41
C GLN A 379 -40.14 15.11 2.59
N GLN A 380 -39.05 14.74 3.25
CA GLN A 380 -37.93 14.03 2.61
C GLN A 380 -38.37 12.65 2.13
N GLN A 381 -39.24 11.94 2.89
CA GLN A 381 -39.81 10.66 2.51
C GLN A 381 -40.68 10.79 1.27
N ALA A 382 -41.56 11.79 1.22
CA ALA A 382 -42.44 12.02 0.05
C ALA A 382 -41.62 12.30 -1.23
N THR A 383 -40.56 13.12 -1.11
CA THR A 383 -39.64 13.40 -2.23
C THR A 383 -38.92 12.13 -2.68
N TYR A 384 -38.48 11.31 -1.72
CA TYR A 384 -37.79 10.04 -1.98
C TYR A 384 -38.73 9.06 -2.74
N GLU A 385 -39.95 8.82 -2.24
CA GLU A 385 -40.90 7.91 -2.84
C GLU A 385 -41.31 8.34 -4.26
N MET A 386 -41.53 9.64 -4.46
CA MET A 386 -41.82 10.18 -5.78
C MET A 386 -40.66 9.88 -6.76
N ALA A 387 -39.44 10.18 -6.35
CA ALA A 387 -38.24 9.97 -7.18
C ALA A 387 -37.99 8.48 -7.47
N GLU A 388 -38.25 7.58 -6.50
CA GLU A 388 -38.10 6.14 -6.67
C GLU A 388 -39.17 5.61 -7.65
N ASN A 389 -40.43 5.98 -7.46
CA ASN A 389 -41.55 5.52 -8.31
C ASN A 389 -41.38 6.00 -9.77
N GLU A 390 -41.07 7.29 -9.97
CA GLU A 390 -40.77 7.84 -11.28
C GLU A 390 -39.59 7.16 -11.96
N GLY A 391 -38.51 6.96 -11.19
CA GLY A 391 -37.27 6.34 -11.69
C GLY A 391 -37.49 4.88 -12.09
N VAL A 392 -38.17 4.10 -11.25
CA VAL A 392 -38.48 2.68 -11.55
C VAL A 392 -39.45 2.57 -12.74
N MET A 393 -40.45 3.46 -12.85
CA MET A 393 -41.35 3.51 -13.98
C MET A 393 -40.55 3.77 -15.28
N HIS A 394 -39.69 4.78 -15.28
CA HIS A 394 -38.84 5.10 -16.43
C HIS A 394 -37.91 3.93 -16.83
N LEU A 395 -37.31 3.25 -15.86
CA LEU A 395 -36.47 2.06 -16.13
C LEU A 395 -37.31 0.92 -16.76
N ASN A 396 -38.56 0.71 -16.30
CA ASN A 396 -39.44 -0.29 -16.86
C ASN A 396 -39.90 0.06 -18.29
N GLU A 397 -40.15 1.33 -18.59
CA GLU A 397 -40.49 1.81 -19.94
C GLU A 397 -39.34 1.59 -20.94
N MET A 398 -38.07 1.71 -20.49
CA MET A 398 -36.88 1.44 -21.33
C MET A 398 -36.72 -0.04 -21.69
N GLY A 399 -37.32 -0.96 -20.94
CA GLY A 399 -37.31 -2.40 -21.21
C GLY A 399 -35.91 -2.99 -21.40
N GLU A 400 -35.65 -3.59 -22.57
CA GLU A 400 -34.32 -4.20 -22.87
C GLU A 400 -33.19 -3.18 -23.10
N GLN A 401 -33.51 -1.90 -23.24
CA GLN A 401 -32.50 -0.83 -23.41
C GLN A 401 -31.91 -0.34 -22.07
N VAL A 402 -32.40 -0.86 -20.95
CA VAL A 402 -31.88 -0.50 -19.62
C VAL A 402 -30.40 -0.93 -19.52
N THR A 403 -29.56 0.04 -19.23
CA THR A 403 -28.14 -0.18 -18.94
C THR A 403 -27.86 -0.06 -17.45
N ILE A 404 -26.75 -0.61 -16.99
CA ILE A 404 -26.29 -0.44 -15.61
C ILE A 404 -26.15 1.05 -15.23
N GLN A 405 -25.80 1.91 -16.17
CA GLN A 405 -25.66 3.36 -15.95
C GLN A 405 -27.00 3.98 -15.53
N HIS A 406 -28.08 3.65 -16.21
CA HIS A 406 -29.41 4.18 -15.89
C HIS A 406 -29.85 3.78 -14.47
N VAL A 407 -29.65 2.52 -14.09
CA VAL A 407 -29.95 2.05 -12.72
C VAL A 407 -29.06 2.77 -11.71
N PHE A 408 -27.78 2.94 -12.04
CA PHE A 408 -26.82 3.61 -11.18
C PHE A 408 -27.17 5.09 -10.95
N GLU A 409 -27.62 5.81 -11.99
CA GLU A 409 -28.08 7.20 -11.89
C GLU A 409 -29.27 7.33 -10.94
N LEU A 410 -30.24 6.43 -11.03
CA LEU A 410 -31.38 6.40 -10.10
C LEU A 410 -30.89 6.18 -8.68
N VAL A 411 -30.02 5.19 -8.44
CA VAL A 411 -29.48 4.93 -7.11
C VAL A 411 -28.74 6.14 -6.56
N LEU A 412 -27.92 6.82 -7.37
CA LEU A 412 -27.21 8.03 -6.94
C LEU A 412 -28.17 9.16 -6.57
N ARG A 413 -29.23 9.36 -7.37
CA ARG A 413 -30.28 10.36 -7.08
C ARG A 413 -30.98 10.06 -5.76
N LEU A 414 -31.39 8.82 -5.53
CA LEU A 414 -32.05 8.39 -4.31
C LEU A 414 -31.15 8.57 -3.07
N LYS A 415 -29.89 8.18 -3.15
CA LYS A 415 -28.93 8.40 -2.06
C LYS A 415 -28.70 9.88 -1.76
N GLN A 416 -28.71 10.76 -2.76
CA GLN A 416 -28.62 12.20 -2.53
C GLN A 416 -29.84 12.74 -1.78
N ILE A 417 -31.05 12.21 -2.08
CA ILE A 417 -32.27 12.57 -1.37
C ILE A 417 -32.21 12.06 0.08
N CYS A 418 -31.69 10.87 0.34
CA CYS A 418 -31.45 10.38 1.70
C CYS A 418 -30.50 11.29 2.50
N ASN A 419 -29.56 11.96 1.85
CA ASN A 419 -28.68 12.91 2.51
C ASN A 419 -29.35 14.25 2.75
N PHE A 420 -29.95 14.84 1.71
CA PHE A 420 -30.63 16.13 1.76
C PHE A 420 -31.78 16.16 0.79
N ASP A 421 -32.96 16.53 1.27
CA ASP A 421 -34.10 16.80 0.40
C ASP A 421 -33.74 17.94 -0.59
N PRO A 422 -33.85 17.73 -1.89
CA PRO A 422 -33.52 18.74 -2.89
C PRO A 422 -34.49 19.94 -2.89
N LEU A 423 -35.70 19.77 -2.39
CA LEU A 423 -36.75 20.80 -2.39
C LEU A 423 -36.65 21.70 -1.16
N THR A 424 -36.50 21.12 0.03
CA THR A 424 -36.55 21.84 1.30
C THR A 424 -35.17 22.04 1.93
N GLY A 425 -34.17 21.24 1.51
CA GLY A 425 -32.85 21.21 2.15
C GLY A 425 -32.82 20.46 3.48
N ALA A 426 -33.95 19.86 3.91
CA ALA A 426 -34.03 19.09 5.15
C ALA A 426 -33.17 17.84 5.10
N SER A 427 -32.66 17.42 6.27
CA SER A 427 -31.82 16.24 6.39
C SER A 427 -31.92 15.63 7.79
N SER A 428 -32.68 14.55 7.91
CA SER A 428 -32.79 13.79 9.18
C SER A 428 -31.41 13.26 9.63
N LYS A 429 -30.53 12.94 8.69
CA LYS A 429 -29.14 12.54 9.00
C LYS A 429 -28.33 13.68 9.63
N LEU A 430 -28.49 14.89 9.11
CA LEU A 430 -27.79 16.06 9.66
C LEU A 430 -28.29 16.38 11.06
N GLU A 431 -29.59 16.32 11.31
CA GLU A 431 -30.17 16.51 12.63
C GLU A 431 -29.60 15.50 13.64
N ARG A 432 -29.51 14.24 13.24
CA ARG A 432 -28.90 13.19 14.06
C ARG A 432 -27.41 13.43 14.28
N LEU A 433 -26.67 13.84 13.27
CA LEU A 433 -25.25 14.18 13.39
C LEU A 433 -25.03 15.34 14.36
N VAL A 434 -25.87 16.36 14.29
CA VAL A 434 -25.83 17.51 15.21
C VAL A 434 -26.00 17.05 16.66
N ALA A 435 -26.98 16.19 16.92
CA ALA A 435 -27.24 15.67 18.27
C ALA A 435 -26.05 14.82 18.80
N ASP A 436 -25.53 13.91 17.99
CA ASP A 436 -24.35 13.12 18.39
C ASP A 436 -23.10 14.01 18.61
N MET A 437 -22.95 15.09 17.82
CA MET A 437 -21.83 16.03 17.96
C MET A 437 -21.91 16.92 19.21
N GLU A 438 -23.09 17.19 19.75
CA GLU A 438 -23.25 17.90 21.02
C GLU A 438 -22.57 17.14 22.17
N GLU A 439 -22.80 15.83 22.22
CA GLU A 439 -22.22 14.94 23.23
C GLU A 439 -20.69 14.82 23.06
N ILE A 440 -20.23 14.67 21.82
CA ILE A 440 -18.81 14.52 21.48
C ILE A 440 -18.05 15.81 21.80
N ALA A 441 -18.59 16.98 21.43
CA ALA A 441 -17.95 18.26 21.70
C ALA A 441 -17.94 18.57 23.20
N ALA A 442 -19.02 18.27 23.93
CA ALA A 442 -19.09 18.43 25.38
C ALA A 442 -18.03 17.58 26.12
N SER A 443 -17.69 16.41 25.57
CA SER A 443 -16.63 15.55 26.11
C SER A 443 -15.21 15.94 25.65
N GLY A 444 -15.07 17.02 24.88
CA GLY A 444 -13.78 17.50 24.36
C GLY A 444 -13.15 16.60 23.30
N LYS A 445 -13.92 15.65 22.75
CA LYS A 445 -13.46 14.69 21.77
C LYS A 445 -13.54 15.26 20.34
N LYS A 446 -12.96 14.52 19.37
CA LYS A 446 -12.93 14.91 17.97
C LYS A 446 -13.54 13.83 17.09
N ALA A 447 -14.26 14.25 16.03
CA ALA A 447 -14.93 13.38 15.11
C ALA A 447 -14.51 13.64 13.65
N ILE A 448 -14.56 12.58 12.84
CA ILE A 448 -14.39 12.62 11.40
C ILE A 448 -15.75 12.26 10.78
N VAL A 449 -16.19 13.06 9.81
CA VAL A 449 -17.42 12.76 9.04
C VAL A 449 -17.02 12.52 7.59
N PHE A 450 -17.33 11.33 7.08
CA PHE A 450 -17.10 10.97 5.69
C PHE A 450 -18.37 11.06 4.86
N SER A 451 -18.23 11.63 3.66
CA SER A 451 -19.26 11.59 2.61
C SER A 451 -18.61 11.41 1.24
N GLN A 452 -19.33 10.75 0.32
CA GLN A 452 -18.89 10.63 -1.07
C GLN A 452 -19.07 11.93 -1.86
N TRP A 453 -19.95 12.82 -1.42
CA TRP A 453 -20.25 14.07 -2.11
C TRP A 453 -19.68 15.30 -1.39
N VAL A 454 -18.80 16.03 -2.08
CA VAL A 454 -18.25 17.29 -1.57
C VAL A 454 -19.35 18.33 -1.34
N HIS A 455 -20.36 18.37 -2.19
CA HIS A 455 -21.52 19.24 -2.05
C HIS A 455 -22.31 18.97 -0.74
N ALA A 456 -22.43 17.70 -0.31
CA ALA A 456 -23.05 17.37 0.97
C ALA A 456 -22.21 17.94 2.14
N LEU A 457 -20.87 17.85 2.07
CA LEU A 457 -19.98 18.43 3.06
C LEU A 457 -20.18 19.96 3.18
N HIS A 458 -20.36 20.65 2.04
CA HIS A 458 -20.65 22.08 2.06
C HIS A 458 -22.01 22.41 2.70
N LYS A 459 -23.04 21.62 2.41
CA LYS A 459 -24.37 21.82 3.00
C LYS A 459 -24.40 21.59 4.51
N MET A 460 -23.53 20.75 5.05
CA MET A 460 -23.43 20.52 6.50
C MET A 460 -22.83 21.70 7.27
N MET A 461 -21.95 22.48 6.63
CA MET A 461 -21.14 23.51 7.31
C MET A 461 -21.95 24.46 8.19
N PRO A 462 -23.05 25.10 7.71
CA PRO A 462 -23.78 26.08 8.51
C PRO A 462 -24.38 25.49 9.79
N ALA A 463 -24.95 24.29 9.72
CA ALA A 463 -25.57 23.63 10.88
C ALA A 463 -24.52 23.16 11.93
N LEU A 464 -23.30 22.95 11.50
CA LEU A 464 -22.21 22.42 12.33
C LEU A 464 -21.23 23.51 12.82
N GLU A 465 -21.46 24.78 12.47
CA GLU A 465 -20.52 25.91 12.73
C GLU A 465 -20.07 25.97 14.19
N ARG A 466 -20.98 25.73 15.13
CA ARG A 466 -20.71 25.76 16.58
C ARG A 466 -19.66 24.74 17.05
N PHE A 467 -19.44 23.67 16.27
CA PHE A 467 -18.43 22.63 16.55
C PHE A 467 -17.08 22.89 15.87
N GLY A 468 -16.95 24.04 15.18
CA GLY A 468 -15.73 24.45 14.49
C GLY A 468 -15.32 23.48 13.36
N PRO A 469 -16.21 23.15 12.40
CA PRO A 469 -15.92 22.18 11.35
C PRO A 469 -14.79 22.67 10.45
N LEU A 470 -13.93 21.75 10.03
CA LEU A 470 -12.96 21.95 8.97
C LEU A 470 -13.32 21.04 7.78
N GLN A 471 -12.98 21.46 6.58
CA GLN A 471 -13.19 20.64 5.38
C GLN A 471 -11.89 20.10 4.84
N TYR A 472 -11.93 18.83 4.34
CA TYR A 472 -10.79 18.18 3.71
C TYR A 472 -11.24 17.30 2.53
N HIS A 473 -11.10 17.80 1.31
CA HIS A 473 -11.55 17.11 0.10
C HIS A 473 -10.65 17.42 -1.12
N GLY A 474 -10.88 16.75 -2.23
CA GLY A 474 -10.03 16.82 -3.42
C GLY A 474 -9.89 18.21 -4.05
N GLN A 475 -10.89 19.08 -3.89
CA GLN A 475 -10.89 20.44 -4.43
C GLN A 475 -9.98 21.39 -3.62
N ILE A 476 -9.57 21.01 -2.40
CA ILE A 476 -8.65 21.83 -1.59
C ILE A 476 -7.22 21.68 -2.13
N PRO A 477 -6.54 22.81 -2.45
CA PRO A 477 -5.16 22.78 -2.91
C PRO A 477 -4.23 22.02 -1.94
N SER A 478 -3.28 21.25 -2.49
CA SER A 478 -2.37 20.42 -1.67
C SER A 478 -1.61 21.22 -0.61
N ALA A 479 -1.20 22.45 -0.93
CA ALA A 479 -0.49 23.33 0.01
C ALA A 479 -1.31 23.74 1.24
N LYS A 480 -2.66 23.70 1.17
CA LYS A 480 -3.55 24.06 2.28
C LYS A 480 -3.95 22.83 3.13
N ARG A 481 -3.68 21.62 2.67
CA ARG A 481 -4.14 20.40 3.35
C ARG A 481 -3.42 20.12 4.66
N ASP A 482 -2.11 20.24 4.70
CA ASP A 482 -1.31 20.01 5.91
C ASP A 482 -1.63 21.06 7.01
N PRO A 483 -1.74 22.35 6.72
CA PRO A 483 -2.22 23.34 7.68
C PRO A 483 -3.59 23.02 8.30
N ILE A 484 -4.56 22.55 7.51
CA ILE A 484 -5.90 22.16 7.99
C ILE A 484 -5.80 20.99 8.98
N LEU A 485 -5.01 19.99 8.68
CA LEU A 485 -4.83 18.82 9.56
C LEU A 485 -4.11 19.21 10.85
N LYS A 486 -3.14 20.12 10.77
CA LYS A 486 -2.44 20.65 11.93
C LYS A 486 -3.41 21.44 12.82
N GLU A 487 -4.19 22.35 12.24
CA GLU A 487 -5.23 23.11 12.95
C GLU A 487 -6.24 22.16 13.61
N PHE A 488 -6.73 21.15 12.88
CA PHE A 488 -7.65 20.17 13.44
C PHE A 488 -7.06 19.44 14.65
N LYS A 489 -5.80 19.06 14.57
CA LYS A 489 -5.13 18.34 15.65
C LYS A 489 -4.89 19.22 16.89
N GLU A 490 -4.39 20.43 16.70
CA GLU A 490 -3.87 21.28 17.77
C GLU A 490 -4.93 22.20 18.40
N ASN A 491 -5.94 22.63 17.64
CA ASN A 491 -6.95 23.55 18.12
C ASN A 491 -8.07 22.81 18.87
N PRO A 492 -8.27 23.06 20.19
CA PRO A 492 -9.31 22.41 20.97
C PRO A 492 -10.74 22.81 20.58
N LYS A 493 -10.92 23.96 19.89
CA LYS A 493 -12.24 24.41 19.41
C LYS A 493 -12.68 23.72 18.10
N ARG A 494 -11.80 22.93 17.50
CA ARG A 494 -12.09 22.17 16.28
C ARG A 494 -12.47 20.74 16.65
N HIS A 495 -13.77 20.48 16.82
CA HIS A 495 -14.27 19.17 17.24
C HIS A 495 -14.50 18.21 16.09
N MET A 496 -14.56 18.72 14.83
CA MET A 496 -14.84 17.86 13.71
C MET A 496 -14.12 18.27 12.43
N ILE A 497 -13.95 17.27 11.56
CA ILE A 497 -13.46 17.46 10.20
C ILE A 497 -14.37 16.71 9.22
N LEU A 498 -14.82 17.40 8.17
CA LEU A 498 -15.64 16.85 7.10
C LEU A 498 -14.75 16.44 5.94
N MET A 499 -14.79 15.17 5.57
CA MET A 499 -13.87 14.58 4.59
C MET A 499 -14.60 13.86 3.48
N SER A 500 -14.10 13.99 2.24
CA SER A 500 -14.51 13.06 1.19
C SER A 500 -13.74 11.74 1.30
N TYR A 501 -14.38 10.60 0.96
CA TYR A 501 -13.72 9.29 1.00
C TYR A 501 -12.43 9.26 0.17
N GLY A 502 -12.45 9.86 -1.03
CA GLY A 502 -11.26 9.93 -1.89
C GLY A 502 -10.09 10.71 -1.26
N ALA A 503 -10.35 11.75 -0.47
CA ALA A 503 -9.32 12.48 0.26
C ALA A 503 -8.87 11.73 1.51
N GLY A 504 -9.80 11.02 2.17
CA GLY A 504 -9.52 10.17 3.33
C GLY A 504 -8.67 8.93 2.99
N SER A 505 -8.68 8.48 1.74
CA SER A 505 -7.83 7.35 1.29
C SER A 505 -6.33 7.67 1.28
N VAL A 506 -5.95 8.95 1.34
CA VAL A 506 -4.55 9.40 1.31
C VAL A 506 -3.94 9.33 2.71
N GLY A 507 -2.89 8.55 2.90
CA GLY A 507 -1.98 8.33 4.05
C GLY A 507 -2.02 9.25 5.28
N LEU A 508 -3.20 9.74 5.68
CA LEU A 508 -3.40 10.66 6.79
C LEU A 508 -3.27 9.96 8.15
N ASN A 509 -2.81 10.71 9.14
CA ASN A 509 -2.70 10.22 10.51
C ASN A 509 -3.73 10.96 11.40
N LEU A 510 -4.87 10.33 11.65
CA LEU A 510 -6.00 10.86 12.42
C LEU A 510 -6.30 10.01 13.67
N GLN A 511 -5.32 9.27 14.18
CA GLN A 511 -5.42 8.36 15.33
C GLN A 511 -5.83 9.02 16.65
N PHE A 512 -5.87 10.35 16.68
CA PHE A 512 -6.36 11.13 17.82
C PHE A 512 -7.88 11.34 17.81
N CYS A 513 -8.59 10.86 16.77
CA CYS A 513 -10.04 10.88 16.66
C CYS A 513 -10.62 9.55 17.13
N GLU A 514 -11.61 9.62 18.01
CA GLU A 514 -12.28 8.44 18.57
C GLU A 514 -13.65 8.18 17.90
N TYR A 515 -14.17 9.14 17.12
CA TYR A 515 -15.47 9.04 16.46
C TYR A 515 -15.34 9.21 14.96
N VAL A 516 -15.96 8.31 14.22
CA VAL A 516 -16.02 8.32 12.76
C VAL A 516 -17.47 8.17 12.35
N PHE A 517 -17.99 9.12 11.58
CA PHE A 517 -19.31 9.06 11.00
C PHE A 517 -19.22 8.77 9.50
N LEU A 518 -19.92 7.74 9.04
CA LEU A 518 -20.16 7.50 7.63
C LEU A 518 -21.55 8.07 7.31
N PHE A 519 -21.56 9.32 6.82
CA PHE A 519 -22.81 10.04 6.53
C PHE A 519 -23.61 9.40 5.39
N ASP A 520 -22.88 8.82 4.45
CA ASP A 520 -23.42 7.96 3.40
C ASP A 520 -22.47 6.78 3.16
N ARG A 521 -23.01 5.61 2.84
CA ARG A 521 -22.26 4.39 2.59
C ARG A 521 -21.59 4.42 1.22
N TRP A 522 -20.37 3.91 1.13
CA TRP A 522 -19.72 3.68 -0.16
C TRP A 522 -20.10 2.32 -0.73
N TRP A 523 -20.08 2.21 -2.06
CA TRP A 523 -20.40 0.96 -2.78
C TRP A 523 -19.41 -0.18 -2.50
N ASN A 524 -18.18 0.16 -2.17
CA ASN A 524 -17.11 -0.76 -1.87
C ASN A 524 -16.68 -0.59 -0.41
N PRO A 525 -16.96 -1.58 0.46
CA PRO A 525 -16.57 -1.53 1.87
C PRO A 525 -15.08 -1.32 2.09
N ALA A 526 -14.22 -1.75 1.16
CA ALA A 526 -12.78 -1.54 1.28
C ALA A 526 -12.39 -0.06 1.34
N ILE A 527 -13.13 0.83 0.65
CA ILE A 527 -12.90 2.27 0.69
C ILE A 527 -13.35 2.86 2.04
N GLU A 528 -14.46 2.37 2.60
CA GLU A 528 -14.88 2.73 3.96
C GLU A 528 -13.84 2.29 4.99
N ASP A 529 -13.37 1.05 4.90
CA ASP A 529 -12.34 0.53 5.79
C ASP A 529 -11.02 1.32 5.66
N GLN A 530 -10.65 1.75 4.45
CA GLN A 530 -9.52 2.65 4.26
C GLN A 530 -9.70 3.97 5.01
N ALA A 531 -10.87 4.57 4.93
CA ALA A 531 -11.20 5.82 5.60
C ALA A 531 -11.20 5.65 7.13
N ILE A 532 -11.87 4.62 7.64
CA ILE A 532 -11.94 4.29 9.08
C ILE A 532 -10.54 4.03 9.65
N ASN A 533 -9.70 3.31 8.91
CA ASN A 533 -8.35 2.96 9.34
C ASN A 533 -7.39 4.17 9.42
N ARG A 534 -7.82 5.38 9.07
CA ARG A 534 -7.08 6.63 9.36
C ARG A 534 -7.18 7.03 10.83
N ALA A 535 -8.32 6.75 11.47
CA ALA A 535 -8.52 6.94 12.91
C ALA A 535 -8.05 5.70 13.68
N HIS A 536 -8.45 4.50 13.26
CA HIS A 536 -8.07 3.24 13.89
C HIS A 536 -6.71 2.73 13.37
N ARG A 537 -5.65 3.26 13.95
CA ARG A 537 -4.26 2.97 13.58
C ARG A 537 -3.42 2.76 14.83
N ILE A 538 -2.24 2.15 14.69
CA ILE A 538 -1.24 2.04 15.77
C ILE A 538 -1.03 3.40 16.41
N GLY A 539 -1.17 3.45 17.74
CA GLY A 539 -1.11 4.68 18.53
C GLY A 539 -2.46 5.38 18.75
N ALA A 540 -3.58 4.76 18.36
CA ALA A 540 -4.91 5.18 18.82
C ALA A 540 -5.00 5.00 20.34
N LYS A 541 -5.44 6.07 21.04
CA LYS A 541 -5.47 6.09 22.52
C LYS A 541 -6.72 5.44 23.11
N GLY A 542 -7.76 5.26 22.32
CA GLY A 542 -9.06 4.74 22.76
C GLY A 542 -9.78 3.98 21.65
N ALA A 543 -10.87 3.31 22.02
CA ALA A 543 -11.76 2.67 21.07
C ALA A 543 -12.27 3.68 20.02
N VAL A 544 -12.31 3.26 18.76
CA VAL A 544 -12.85 4.09 17.68
C VAL A 544 -14.29 3.66 17.41
N THR A 545 -15.23 4.55 17.70
CA THR A 545 -16.65 4.34 17.41
C THR A 545 -16.94 4.79 15.98
N VAL A 546 -17.39 3.84 15.16
CA VAL A 546 -17.79 4.08 13.77
C VAL A 546 -19.31 4.05 13.68
N THR A 547 -19.91 5.20 13.43
CA THR A 547 -21.37 5.34 13.25
C THR A 547 -21.70 5.35 11.76
N ARG A 548 -22.42 4.35 11.28
CA ARG A 548 -22.96 4.28 9.93
C ARG A 548 -24.37 4.87 9.95
N MET A 549 -24.58 5.95 9.20
CA MET A 549 -25.91 6.59 9.12
C MET A 549 -26.70 5.95 8.00
N LEU A 550 -27.80 5.29 8.33
CA LEU A 550 -28.64 4.54 7.40
C LEU A 550 -30.06 5.11 7.41
N ALA A 551 -30.51 5.58 6.24
CA ALA A 551 -31.91 5.95 6.05
C ALA A 551 -32.75 4.69 5.86
N MET A 552 -33.67 4.44 6.80
CA MET A 552 -34.52 3.25 6.81
C MET A 552 -35.63 3.33 5.76
N GLY A 553 -36.08 2.20 5.26
CA GLY A 553 -37.09 2.13 4.20
C GLY A 553 -36.59 2.62 2.83
N THR A 554 -35.29 2.79 2.65
CA THR A 554 -34.72 3.39 1.45
C THR A 554 -33.73 2.47 0.73
N ILE A 555 -33.18 2.97 -0.38
CA ILE A 555 -32.11 2.31 -1.15
C ILE A 555 -30.85 2.06 -0.30
N GLU A 556 -30.59 2.89 0.72
CA GLU A 556 -29.41 2.72 1.59
C GLU A 556 -29.51 1.47 2.45
N GLU A 557 -30.68 1.17 2.97
CA GLU A 557 -30.92 -0.06 3.72
C GLU A 557 -30.74 -1.29 2.81
N ARG A 558 -31.29 -1.27 1.60
CA ARG A 558 -31.16 -2.37 0.62
C ARG A 558 -29.69 -2.60 0.24
N ILE A 559 -28.94 -1.53 -0.01
CA ILE A 559 -27.50 -1.61 -0.27
C ILE A 559 -26.77 -2.19 0.94
N ASN A 560 -27.11 -1.75 2.15
CA ASN A 560 -26.49 -2.25 3.37
C ASN A 560 -26.67 -3.76 3.52
N GLN A 561 -27.89 -4.26 3.33
CA GLN A 561 -28.20 -5.70 3.40
C GLN A 561 -27.38 -6.52 2.41
N VAL A 562 -27.24 -6.05 1.16
CA VAL A 562 -26.43 -6.74 0.14
C VAL A 562 -24.94 -6.73 0.52
N LEU A 563 -24.42 -5.62 1.02
CA LEU A 563 -23.02 -5.51 1.43
C LEU A 563 -22.69 -6.37 2.65
N GLU A 564 -23.61 -6.47 3.62
CA GLU A 564 -23.43 -7.34 4.80
C GLU A 564 -23.45 -8.81 4.42
N HIS A 565 -24.42 -9.23 3.61
CA HIS A 565 -24.48 -10.60 3.11
C HIS A 565 -23.18 -11.00 2.36
N LYS A 566 -22.63 -10.10 1.55
CA LYS A 566 -21.34 -10.33 0.88
C LYS A 566 -20.16 -10.39 1.84
N ARG A 567 -20.17 -9.57 2.88
CA ARG A 567 -19.13 -9.59 3.92
C ARG A 567 -19.14 -10.92 4.67
N ASP A 568 -20.31 -11.45 4.99
CA ASP A 568 -20.46 -12.74 5.67
C ASP A 568 -19.96 -13.90 4.80
N ILE A 569 -20.33 -13.90 3.52
CA ILE A 569 -19.80 -14.88 2.55
C ILE A 569 -18.28 -14.75 2.44
N PHE A 570 -17.76 -13.54 2.34
CA PHE A 570 -16.33 -13.29 2.26
C PHE A 570 -15.59 -13.80 3.49
N ASN A 571 -16.07 -13.51 4.69
CA ASN A 571 -15.45 -13.98 5.93
C ASN A 571 -15.48 -15.51 6.02
N THR A 572 -16.61 -16.13 5.70
CA THR A 572 -16.77 -17.60 5.68
C THR A 572 -15.79 -18.27 4.69
N VAL A 573 -15.64 -17.70 3.50
CA VAL A 573 -14.73 -18.22 2.48
C VAL A 573 -13.27 -18.01 2.89
N MET A 574 -12.95 -16.85 3.48
CA MET A 574 -11.58 -16.55 3.94
C MET A 574 -11.15 -17.41 5.11
N GLU A 575 -12.05 -17.70 6.06
CA GLU A 575 -11.76 -18.59 7.19
C GLU A 575 -11.50 -20.03 6.76
N GLN A 576 -12.23 -20.51 5.74
CA GLN A 576 -12.14 -21.90 5.28
C GLN A 576 -11.02 -22.14 4.25
N THR A 577 -10.69 -21.15 3.42
CA THR A 577 -9.83 -21.37 2.25
C THR A 577 -8.63 -20.42 2.16
N GLY A 578 -8.58 -19.36 2.98
CA GLY A 578 -7.59 -18.29 2.81
C GLY A 578 -7.72 -17.55 1.47
N ALA A 579 -8.76 -17.86 0.69
CA ALA A 579 -8.96 -17.34 -0.65
C ALA A 579 -9.84 -16.08 -0.60
N PRO A 580 -9.49 -15.05 -1.34
CA PRO A 580 -10.18 -13.77 -1.30
C PRO A 580 -11.48 -13.79 -2.15
N GLY A 581 -12.58 -13.33 -1.56
CA GLY A 581 -13.85 -13.08 -2.24
C GLY A 581 -14.06 -11.62 -2.62
N SER A 582 -15.05 -11.32 -3.47
CA SER A 582 -15.42 -9.94 -3.85
C SER A 582 -16.33 -9.30 -2.81
N LEU A 583 -16.00 -8.08 -2.37
CA LEU A 583 -16.81 -7.28 -1.44
C LEU A 583 -17.66 -6.21 -2.14
N GLY A 584 -17.37 -5.86 -3.39
CA GLY A 584 -18.11 -4.84 -4.13
C GLY A 584 -19.45 -5.34 -4.71
N LEU A 585 -20.37 -4.42 -4.99
CA LEU A 585 -21.65 -4.73 -5.65
C LEU A 585 -21.41 -5.18 -7.10
N SER A 586 -21.98 -6.33 -7.49
CA SER A 586 -22.01 -6.79 -8.87
C SER A 586 -23.15 -6.13 -9.65
N GLN A 587 -23.14 -6.27 -10.98
CA GLN A 587 -24.22 -5.80 -11.81
C GLN A 587 -25.56 -6.43 -11.41
N ALA A 588 -25.59 -7.74 -11.13
CA ALA A 588 -26.79 -8.43 -10.71
C ALA A 588 -27.35 -7.88 -9.39
N ASP A 589 -26.48 -7.53 -8.44
CA ASP A 589 -26.86 -6.91 -7.18
C ASP A 589 -27.53 -5.54 -7.42
N ILE A 590 -26.93 -4.72 -8.31
CA ILE A 590 -27.44 -3.38 -8.62
C ILE A 590 -28.82 -3.44 -9.29
N PHE A 591 -29.03 -4.36 -10.23
CA PHE A 591 -30.36 -4.58 -10.83
C PHE A 591 -31.35 -5.15 -9.80
N GLY A 592 -30.89 -6.03 -8.91
CA GLY A 592 -31.69 -6.62 -7.83
C GLY A 592 -32.23 -5.61 -6.83
N LEU A 593 -31.56 -4.44 -6.64
CA LEU A 593 -32.03 -3.37 -5.74
C LEU A 593 -33.43 -2.86 -6.06
N PHE A 594 -33.88 -2.96 -7.33
CA PHE A 594 -35.18 -2.55 -7.81
C PHE A 594 -35.99 -3.71 -8.39
N ASN A 595 -35.60 -4.97 -8.11
CA ASN A 595 -36.23 -6.17 -8.67
C ASN A 595 -36.24 -6.21 -10.22
N LEU A 596 -35.29 -5.53 -10.86
CA LEU A 596 -35.14 -5.53 -12.31
C LEU A 596 -34.41 -6.78 -12.79
N ARG A 597 -34.79 -7.30 -13.96
CA ARG A 597 -34.09 -8.42 -14.59
C ARG A 597 -32.79 -7.91 -15.25
N THR A 598 -31.68 -8.60 -15.02
CA THR A 598 -30.42 -8.32 -15.73
C THR A 598 -30.60 -8.59 -17.23
N PRO A 599 -30.20 -7.66 -18.13
CA PRO A 599 -30.23 -7.88 -19.56
C PRO A 599 -29.39 -9.11 -19.95
N LYS A 600 -29.98 -9.97 -20.81
CA LYS A 600 -29.25 -11.14 -21.35
C LYS A 600 -28.36 -10.68 -22.51
N GLY A 601 -27.07 -10.47 -22.26
CA GLY A 601 -26.07 -10.19 -23.30
C GLY A 601 -24.82 -9.48 -22.75
N PRO A 602 -23.65 -9.59 -23.43
CA PRO A 602 -22.47 -8.83 -23.06
C PRO A 602 -22.72 -7.35 -23.33
N ILE A 603 -22.68 -6.53 -22.28
CA ILE A 603 -22.80 -5.08 -22.39
C ILE A 603 -21.53 -4.55 -23.03
N LYS A 604 -21.66 -3.91 -24.20
CA LYS A 604 -20.57 -3.11 -24.78
C LYS A 604 -20.24 -2.01 -23.79
N ALA A 605 -19.01 -2.03 -23.27
CA ALA A 605 -18.46 -0.89 -22.56
C ALA A 605 -18.50 0.33 -23.49
N ALA A 606 -19.23 1.36 -23.10
CA ALA A 606 -19.15 2.64 -23.79
C ALA A 606 -17.73 3.20 -23.61
N ALA A 607 -17.15 3.65 -24.73
CA ALA A 607 -15.78 4.13 -24.89
C ALA A 607 -15.41 5.31 -23.97
#